data_5d345e740d6bd1662534bfda6c58c576
#
_entry.id   5d345e740d6bd1662534bfda6c58c576
#
_cell.length_a   1.000
_cell.length_b   1.000
_cell.length_c   1.000
_cell.angle_alpha   90.00
_cell.angle_beta   90.00
_cell.angle_gamma   90.00
#
_symmetry.space_group_name_H-M   'P 1'
#
loop_
_entity.id
_entity.type
_entity.pdbx_description
1 polymer ?
#
loop_
_entity_poly.entity_id
_entity_poly.type
_entity_poly.pdbx_seq_one_letter_code
_entity_poly.pdbx_strand_id
1 'polypeptide(L)'
;KTGKTSVAIDTILNQKDQDMICIYVAIGQKESTVRAQVETLRKYGAMDYTIVVSAGPSSPAPLLWLAPYAGAAMGEEFMYNGKHVLVVYDDLSKQADAYRELSLILRRPPGREAYPGDVFYLHSRRTCC
;
A
#
# COMPACT_ATOMS: atom_id res chain seq x y z
N LYS A 1 -14.32 8.91 8.00
CA LYS A 1 -12.99 9.55 8.18
C LYS A 1 -12.55 9.32 9.62
N THR A 2 -11.80 8.25 9.87
CA THR A 2 -11.43 7.80 11.22
C THR A 2 -9.97 8.11 11.59
N GLY A 3 -9.24 8.89 10.77
CA GLY A 3 -7.84 9.22 11.03
C GLY A 3 -6.83 8.11 10.71
N LYS A 4 -7.22 7.10 9.91
CA LYS A 4 -6.33 5.97 9.54
C LYS A 4 -4.99 6.43 8.98
N THR A 5 -5.01 7.35 8.02
CA THR A 5 -3.78 7.87 7.39
C THR A 5 -2.90 8.61 8.41
N SER A 6 -3.49 9.36 9.34
CA SER A 6 -2.73 10.04 10.38
C SER A 6 -2.01 9.05 11.29
N VAL A 7 -2.69 7.98 11.71
CA VAL A 7 -2.07 6.91 12.51
C VAL A 7 -0.92 6.24 11.74
N ALA A 8 -1.10 5.98 10.45
CA ALA A 8 -0.06 5.40 9.60
C ALA A 8 1.18 6.30 9.52
N ILE A 9 0.99 7.59 9.30
CA ILE A 9 2.07 8.58 9.24
C ILE A 9 2.77 8.71 10.59
N ASP A 10 2.02 8.79 11.68
CA ASP A 10 2.60 8.85 13.03
C ASP A 10 3.42 7.59 13.36
N THR A 11 2.96 6.42 12.92
CA THR A 11 3.72 5.17 13.06
C THR A 11 5.05 5.24 12.34
N ILE A 12 5.09 5.77 11.12
CA ILE A 12 6.32 5.96 10.34
C ILE A 12 7.24 6.97 11.03
N LEU A 13 6.70 8.08 11.54
CA LEU A 13 7.49 9.10 12.23
C LEU A 13 8.12 8.55 13.52
N ASN A 14 7.44 7.66 14.21
CA ASN A 14 7.94 7.02 15.45
C ASN A 14 9.06 5.99 15.19
N GLN A 15 9.33 5.63 13.94
CA GLN A 15 10.44 4.72 13.59
C GLN A 15 11.77 5.45 13.42
N LYS A 16 11.80 6.75 13.62
CA LYS A 16 13.05 7.53 13.62
C LYS A 16 14.04 6.94 14.62
N ASP A 17 15.27 6.77 14.19
CA ASP A 17 16.37 6.21 15.01
C ASP A 17 16.18 4.73 15.44
N GLN A 18 15.21 4.00 14.84
CA GLN A 18 14.93 2.59 15.14
C GLN A 18 15.58 1.60 14.17
N ASP A 19 16.44 2.06 13.25
CA ASP A 19 17.05 1.22 12.20
C ASP A 19 16.00 0.43 11.41
N MET A 20 14.91 1.09 11.06
CA MET A 20 13.78 0.50 10.34
C MET A 20 13.55 1.25 9.03
N ILE A 21 13.37 0.50 7.94
CA ILE A 21 12.95 1.04 6.65
C ILE A 21 11.43 0.99 6.59
N CYS A 22 10.81 2.13 6.28
CA CYS A 22 9.37 2.24 6.13
C CYS A 22 9.00 2.31 4.65
N ILE A 23 7.94 1.61 4.27
CA ILE A 23 7.38 1.67 2.92
C ILE A 23 5.90 2.05 3.06
N TYR A 24 5.56 3.22 2.56
CA TYR A 24 4.18 3.71 2.52
C TYR A 24 3.60 3.48 1.12
N VAL A 25 2.60 2.62 1.02
CA VAL A 25 1.93 2.29 -0.23
C VAL A 25 0.56 2.97 -0.25
N ALA A 26 0.43 4.02 -1.06
CA ALA A 26 -0.81 4.75 -1.27
C ALA A 26 -1.55 4.19 -2.48
N ILE A 27 -2.74 3.62 -2.26
CA ILE A 27 -3.52 2.95 -3.29
C ILE A 27 -4.83 3.72 -3.49
N GLY A 28 -5.02 4.31 -4.67
CA GLY A 28 -6.22 5.08 -4.99
C GLY A 28 -6.36 6.39 -4.22
N GLN A 29 -5.31 6.86 -3.60
CA GLN A 29 -5.28 8.15 -2.90
C GLN A 29 -5.09 9.30 -3.89
N LYS A 30 -5.73 10.44 -3.62
CA LYS A 30 -5.53 11.65 -4.44
C LYS A 30 -4.08 12.10 -4.36
N GLU A 31 -3.53 12.52 -5.48
CA GLU A 31 -2.14 12.98 -5.58
C GLU A 31 -1.83 14.12 -4.57
N SER A 32 -2.76 15.05 -4.40
CA SER A 32 -2.64 16.12 -3.42
C SER A 32 -2.50 15.61 -1.98
N THR A 33 -3.24 14.54 -1.65
CA THR A 33 -3.15 13.90 -0.33
C THR A 33 -1.79 13.24 -0.15
N VAL A 34 -1.31 12.49 -1.15
CA VAL A 34 -0.01 11.83 -1.11
C VAL A 34 1.12 12.86 -0.99
N ARG A 35 1.05 13.95 -1.75
CA ARG A 35 2.03 15.06 -1.65
C ARG A 35 2.06 15.66 -0.24
N ALA A 36 0.90 15.91 0.36
CA ALA A 36 0.82 16.42 1.72
C ALA A 36 1.47 15.47 2.73
N GLN A 37 1.27 14.16 2.58
CA GLN A 37 1.91 13.16 3.43
C GLN A 37 3.44 13.14 3.23
N VAL A 38 3.91 13.19 2.00
CA VAL A 38 5.35 13.26 1.68
C VAL A 38 5.99 14.51 2.28
N GLU A 39 5.33 15.67 2.18
CA GLU A 39 5.83 16.90 2.79
C GLU A 39 5.88 16.81 4.32
N THR A 40 4.89 16.16 4.94
CA THR A 40 4.89 15.91 6.38
C THR A 40 6.07 15.02 6.77
N LEU A 41 6.29 13.92 6.06
CA LEU A 41 7.42 13.02 6.30
C LEU A 41 8.76 13.73 6.10
N ARG A 42 8.86 14.56 5.08
CA ARG A 42 10.07 15.38 4.81
C ARG A 42 10.35 16.38 5.91
N LYS A 43 9.31 17.06 6.38
CA LYS A 43 9.42 18.06 7.46
C LYS A 43 10.01 17.48 8.74
N TYR A 44 9.65 16.24 9.07
CA TYR A 44 10.13 15.55 10.27
C TYR A 44 11.35 14.66 10.01
N GLY A 45 11.95 14.71 8.83
CA GLY A 45 13.15 13.95 8.49
C GLY A 45 12.91 12.45 8.26
N ALA A 46 11.65 12.03 8.08
CA ALA A 46 11.30 10.62 7.89
C ALA A 46 11.58 10.11 6.47
N MET A 47 11.79 10.99 5.49
CA MET A 47 12.08 10.57 4.11
C MET A 47 13.44 9.89 3.96
N ASP A 48 14.34 10.04 4.91
CA ASP A 48 15.66 9.40 4.88
C ASP A 48 15.57 7.86 4.99
N TYR A 49 14.48 7.36 5.60
CA TYR A 49 14.24 5.92 5.79
C TYR A 49 12.90 5.45 5.22
N THR A 50 12.21 6.29 4.46
CA THR A 50 10.87 5.99 3.94
C THR A 50 10.85 5.95 2.42
N ILE A 51 10.21 4.91 1.87
CA ILE A 51 9.91 4.78 0.45
C ILE A 51 8.40 4.97 0.27
N VAL A 52 8.00 5.80 -0.68
CA VAL A 52 6.59 6.03 -1.02
C VAL A 52 6.29 5.39 -2.37
N VAL A 53 5.33 4.47 -2.38
CA VAL A 53 4.78 3.86 -3.59
C VAL A 53 3.36 4.35 -3.76
N SER A 54 3.05 4.98 -4.87
CA SER A 54 1.72 5.55 -5.10
C SER A 54 1.12 5.10 -6.43
N ALA A 55 -0.12 4.66 -6.38
CA ALA A 55 -0.98 4.46 -7.54
C ALA A 55 -2.24 5.32 -7.33
N GLY A 56 -2.38 6.37 -8.14
CA GLY A 56 -3.46 7.35 -8.00
C GLY A 56 -4.84 6.80 -8.41
N PRO A 57 -5.93 7.53 -8.11
CA PRO A 57 -7.29 7.08 -8.40
C PRO A 57 -7.60 6.98 -9.90
N SER A 58 -6.87 7.69 -10.74
CA SER A 58 -6.98 7.62 -12.20
C SER A 58 -6.04 6.59 -12.84
N SER A 59 -5.24 5.89 -12.05
CA SER A 59 -4.39 4.82 -12.55
C SER A 59 -5.22 3.63 -13.05
N PRO A 60 -4.78 2.95 -14.12
CA PRO A 60 -5.43 1.72 -14.57
C PRO A 60 -5.53 0.68 -13.44
N ALA A 61 -6.61 -0.09 -13.42
CA ALA A 61 -6.86 -1.13 -12.42
C ALA A 61 -5.68 -2.09 -12.21
N PRO A 62 -4.93 -2.53 -13.25
CA PRO A 62 -3.75 -3.36 -13.06
C PRO A 62 -2.67 -2.72 -12.16
N LEU A 63 -2.47 -1.41 -12.25
CA LEU A 63 -1.49 -0.71 -11.42
C LEU A 63 -1.94 -0.58 -9.97
N LEU A 64 -3.23 -0.33 -9.75
CA LEU A 64 -3.82 -0.32 -8.40
C LEU A 64 -3.72 -1.70 -7.73
N TRP A 65 -3.94 -2.76 -8.52
CA TRP A 65 -3.80 -4.13 -8.04
C TRP A 65 -2.33 -4.48 -7.73
N LEU A 66 -1.38 -4.03 -8.57
CA LEU A 66 0.04 -4.37 -8.45
C LEU A 66 0.77 -3.59 -7.34
N ALA A 67 0.34 -2.38 -7.02
CA ALA A 67 1.04 -1.49 -6.11
C ALA A 67 1.39 -2.11 -4.74
N PRO A 68 0.47 -2.82 -4.05
CA PRO A 68 0.83 -3.48 -2.78
C PRO A 68 1.90 -4.55 -2.93
N TYR A 69 1.89 -5.30 -4.02
CA TYR A 69 2.89 -6.32 -4.29
C TYR A 69 4.26 -5.71 -4.58
N ALA A 70 4.28 -4.59 -5.30
CA ALA A 70 5.52 -3.85 -5.53
C ALA A 70 6.12 -3.35 -4.21
N GLY A 71 5.30 -2.79 -3.32
CA GLY A 71 5.74 -2.37 -1.98
C GLY A 71 6.26 -3.54 -1.16
N ALA A 72 5.58 -4.67 -1.16
CA ALA A 72 6.00 -5.88 -0.47
C ALA A 72 7.34 -6.41 -1.02
N ALA A 73 7.52 -6.44 -2.34
CA ALA A 73 8.76 -6.89 -2.97
C ALA A 73 9.95 -6.00 -2.59
N MET A 74 9.76 -4.69 -2.52
CA MET A 74 10.80 -3.78 -2.03
C MET A 74 11.15 -4.07 -0.57
N GLY A 75 10.14 -4.34 0.27
CA GLY A 75 10.33 -4.71 1.66
C GLY A 75 11.10 -6.00 1.83
N GLU A 76 10.78 -7.01 1.04
CA GLU A 76 11.48 -8.30 1.04
C GLU A 76 12.97 -8.15 0.71
N GLU A 77 13.32 -7.32 -0.27
CA GLU A 77 14.71 -7.06 -0.63
C GLU A 77 15.51 -6.53 0.58
N PHE A 78 14.97 -5.56 1.29
CA PHE A 78 15.61 -5.05 2.51
C PHE A 78 15.66 -6.07 3.63
N MET A 79 14.61 -6.86 3.80
CA MET A 79 14.54 -7.92 4.81
C MET A 79 15.59 -9.00 4.56
N TYR A 80 15.78 -9.45 3.30
CA TYR A 80 16.80 -10.43 2.95
C TYR A 80 18.23 -9.90 3.14
N ASN A 81 18.41 -8.60 3.13
CA ASN A 81 19.67 -7.94 3.45
C ASN A 81 19.84 -7.67 4.96
N GLY A 82 19.02 -8.27 5.81
CA GLY A 82 19.13 -8.20 7.26
C GLY A 82 18.55 -6.93 7.89
N LYS A 83 17.74 -6.18 7.17
CA LYS A 83 17.10 -4.96 7.68
C LYS A 83 15.67 -5.22 8.16
N HIS A 84 15.22 -4.43 9.11
CA HIS A 84 13.82 -4.43 9.54
C HIS A 84 13.00 -3.52 8.64
N VAL A 85 11.80 -3.96 8.25
CA VAL A 85 10.93 -3.24 7.32
C VAL A 85 9.53 -3.13 7.88
N LEU A 86 8.96 -1.94 7.80
CA LEU A 86 7.56 -1.65 8.07
C LEU A 86 6.87 -1.27 6.76
N VAL A 87 5.87 -2.03 6.35
CA VAL A 87 5.07 -1.72 5.16
C VAL A 87 3.67 -1.29 5.59
N VAL A 88 3.24 -0.13 5.11
CA VAL A 88 1.91 0.43 5.38
C VAL A 88 1.13 0.52 4.08
N TYR A 89 -0.04 -0.09 4.06
CA TYR A 89 -0.96 -0.05 2.90
C TYR A 89 -2.13 0.89 3.18
N ASP A 90 -2.30 1.93 2.39
CA ASP A 90 -3.38 2.91 2.52
C ASP A 90 -4.11 3.11 1.18
N ASP A 91 -5.20 2.41 0.90
CA ASP A 91 -5.75 1.29 1.65
C ASP A 91 -5.99 0.08 0.73
N LEU A 92 -6.16 -1.09 1.32
CA LEU A 92 -6.37 -2.33 0.59
C LEU A 92 -7.77 -2.46 -0.01
N SER A 93 -8.73 -1.66 0.41
CA SER A 93 -10.08 -1.63 -0.17
C SER A 93 -10.02 -1.23 -1.64
N LYS A 94 -9.18 -0.26 -1.98
CA LYS A 94 -8.98 0.19 -3.37
C LYS A 94 -8.34 -0.88 -4.23
N GLN A 95 -7.45 -1.70 -3.67
CA GLN A 95 -6.92 -2.86 -4.38
C GLN A 95 -8.00 -3.92 -4.62
N ALA A 96 -8.87 -4.18 -3.66
CA ALA A 96 -9.98 -5.12 -3.81
C ALA A 96 -10.95 -4.64 -4.90
N ASP A 97 -11.26 -3.34 -4.95
CA ASP A 97 -12.09 -2.75 -6.00
C ASP A 97 -11.45 -2.91 -7.38
N ALA A 98 -10.14 -2.66 -7.51
CA ALA A 98 -9.40 -2.85 -8.75
C ALA A 98 -9.37 -4.33 -9.17
N TYR A 99 -9.20 -5.24 -8.21
CA TYR A 99 -9.25 -6.67 -8.48
C TYR A 99 -10.64 -7.14 -8.96
N ARG A 100 -11.70 -6.58 -8.38
CA ARG A 100 -13.07 -6.81 -8.86
C ARG A 100 -13.22 -6.37 -10.31
N GLU A 101 -12.77 -5.17 -10.66
CA GLU A 101 -12.82 -4.65 -12.02
C GLU A 101 -12.06 -5.55 -13.00
N LEU A 102 -10.83 -5.92 -12.67
CA LEU A 102 -10.03 -6.84 -13.48
C LEU A 102 -10.71 -8.20 -13.67
N SER A 103 -11.29 -8.76 -12.62
CA SER A 103 -11.97 -10.05 -12.66
C SER A 103 -13.22 -10.01 -13.54
N LEU A 104 -13.97 -8.92 -13.53
CA LEU A 104 -15.12 -8.72 -14.41
C LEU A 104 -14.69 -8.57 -15.87
N ILE A 105 -13.62 -7.84 -16.17
CA ILE A 105 -13.05 -7.73 -17.51
C ILE A 105 -12.60 -9.09 -18.03
N LEU A 106 -11.97 -9.90 -17.17
CA LEU A 106 -11.52 -11.26 -17.49
C LEU A 106 -12.64 -12.30 -17.46
N ARG A 107 -13.89 -11.85 -17.31
CA ARG A 107 -15.08 -12.70 -17.28
C ARG A 107 -15.03 -13.82 -16.22
N ARG A 108 -14.39 -13.58 -15.09
CA ARG A 108 -14.44 -14.49 -13.96
C ARG A 108 -15.81 -14.44 -13.32
N PRO A 109 -16.36 -15.58 -12.81
CA PRO A 109 -17.67 -15.59 -12.19
C PRO A 109 -17.70 -14.67 -10.96
N PRO A 110 -18.66 -13.71 -10.89
CA PRO A 110 -18.80 -12.83 -9.76
C PRO A 110 -19.38 -13.56 -8.55
N GLY A 111 -18.86 -13.25 -7.37
CA GLY A 111 -19.46 -13.66 -6.10
C GLY A 111 -20.27 -12.51 -5.47
N ARG A 112 -20.30 -12.46 -4.14
CA ARG A 112 -21.01 -11.42 -3.40
C ARG A 112 -20.50 -10.02 -3.78
N GLU A 113 -21.40 -9.09 -4.07
CA GLU A 113 -21.09 -7.71 -4.49
C GLU A 113 -20.18 -7.61 -5.72
N ALA A 114 -20.27 -8.61 -6.60
CA ALA A 114 -19.44 -8.76 -7.80
C ALA A 114 -17.94 -8.97 -7.53
N TYR A 115 -17.52 -9.17 -6.29
CA TYR A 115 -16.15 -9.58 -5.99
C TYR A 115 -15.89 -11.04 -6.41
N PRO A 116 -14.70 -11.37 -6.91
CA PRO A 116 -14.34 -12.77 -7.14
C PRO A 116 -14.24 -13.54 -5.82
N GLY A 117 -14.54 -14.84 -5.85
CA GLY A 117 -14.54 -15.68 -4.66
C GLY A 117 -13.19 -15.78 -3.94
N ASP A 118 -12.09 -15.47 -4.63
CA ASP A 118 -10.73 -15.54 -4.12
C ASP A 118 -10.19 -14.17 -3.59
N VAL A 119 -11.07 -13.19 -3.38
CA VAL A 119 -10.62 -11.85 -2.88
C VAL A 119 -9.91 -11.92 -1.53
N PHE A 120 -10.32 -12.84 -0.65
CA PHE A 120 -9.62 -13.07 0.62
C PHE A 120 -8.23 -13.65 0.42
N TYR A 121 -8.07 -14.55 -0.53
CA TYR A 121 -6.77 -15.10 -0.90
C TYR A 121 -5.82 -14.03 -1.44
N LEU A 122 -6.34 -13.08 -2.21
CA LEU A 122 -5.60 -11.91 -2.66
C LEU A 122 -4.95 -11.15 -1.49
N HIS A 123 -5.70 -10.94 -0.41
CA HIS A 123 -5.19 -10.24 0.77
C HIS A 123 -4.26 -11.13 1.61
N SER A 124 -4.55 -12.42 1.76
CA SER A 124 -3.76 -13.34 2.58
C SER A 124 -2.38 -13.65 1.99
N ARG A 125 -2.22 -13.65 0.68
CA ARG A 125 -0.92 -13.90 0.03
C ARG A 125 0.20 -12.95 0.47
N ARG A 126 -0.16 -11.79 1.02
CA ARG A 126 0.80 -10.78 1.49
C ARG A 126 1.26 -10.97 2.91
N THR A 127 0.55 -11.80 3.67
CA THR A 127 0.84 -12.07 5.07
C THR A 127 1.69 -13.32 5.29
N CYS A 128 2.02 -14.04 4.24
CA CYS A 128 2.79 -15.28 4.29
C CYS A 128 4.32 -15.09 4.12
N CYS A 129 4.83 -13.91 4.43
CA CYS A 129 6.28 -13.63 4.40
C CYS A 129 6.86 -13.40 5.77
#